data_11a3cdc7e52269eb596c029a746f22bb
#
_entry.id   11a3cdc7e52269eb596c029a746f22bb
#
_cell.length_a   1.000
_cell.length_b   1.000
_cell.length_c   1.000
_cell.angle_alpha   90.00
_cell.angle_beta   90.00
_cell.angle_gamma   90.00
#
_symmetry.space_group_name_H-M   'P 1'
#
loop_
_entity.id
_entity.type
_entity.pdbx_description
1 polymer ?
#
loop_
_entity_poly.entity_id
_entity_poly.type
_entity_poly.pdbx_seq_one_letter_code
_entity_poly.pdbx_strand_id
1 'polypeptide(L)'
;MIVATPMEAWVEEAARLLLTHRIGGLPVVRDGELVGIITETDILAAFLAVMGITETSGRLELVVEDRPDPEAFREVCRAIANQGGDIASVVAARAAHQGQERKVLIFRVEAPDFDALIAHLKAAGYPVLSAAR
;
A
#
# COMPACT_ATOMS: atom_id res chain seq x y z
N MET A 1 -30.84 14.63 -2.61
CA MET A 1 -30.61 13.17 -2.40
C MET A 1 -29.54 12.97 -1.34
N ILE A 2 -29.85 12.20 -0.31
CA ILE A 2 -28.90 11.87 0.74
C ILE A 2 -28.07 10.66 0.26
N VAL A 3 -26.77 10.81 0.22
CA VAL A 3 -25.85 9.72 -0.07
C VAL A 3 -25.42 9.10 1.25
N ALA A 4 -25.61 7.78 1.39
CA ALA A 4 -25.25 7.02 2.56
C ALA A 4 -24.65 5.67 2.16
N THR A 5 -23.95 5.03 3.08
CA THR A 5 -23.39 3.68 2.88
C THR A 5 -23.87 2.72 3.96
N PRO A 6 -24.14 1.44 3.63
CA PRO A 6 -24.42 0.44 4.65
C PRO A 6 -23.18 0.15 5.50
N MET A 7 -23.41 -0.25 6.76
CA MET A 7 -22.33 -0.58 7.70
C MET A 7 -21.43 -1.72 7.21
N GLU A 8 -21.98 -2.64 6.44
CA GLU A 8 -21.27 -3.80 5.88
C GLU A 8 -20.48 -3.48 4.60
N ALA A 9 -20.57 -2.25 4.09
CA ALA A 9 -19.83 -1.85 2.89
C ALA A 9 -18.32 -1.87 3.13
N TRP A 10 -17.58 -2.19 2.07
CA TRP A 10 -16.13 -2.08 2.10
C TRP A 10 -15.68 -0.62 2.18
N VAL A 11 -14.53 -0.38 2.81
CA VAL A 11 -13.92 0.96 2.92
C VAL A 11 -13.71 1.59 1.55
N GLU A 12 -13.32 0.81 0.55
CA GLU A 12 -13.13 1.26 -0.84
C GLU A 12 -14.43 1.79 -1.45
N GLU A 13 -15.55 1.18 -1.13
CA GLU A 13 -16.87 1.65 -1.58
C GLU A 13 -17.22 3.00 -0.96
N ALA A 14 -17.00 3.16 0.34
CA ALA A 14 -17.18 4.42 1.03
C ALA A 14 -16.28 5.52 0.45
N ALA A 15 -15.02 5.19 0.20
CA ALA A 15 -14.06 6.11 -0.43
C ALA A 15 -14.54 6.56 -1.82
N ARG A 16 -15.03 5.62 -2.64
CA ARG A 16 -15.57 5.91 -3.96
C ARG A 16 -16.77 6.87 -3.90
N LEU A 17 -17.68 6.66 -2.94
CA LEU A 17 -18.83 7.54 -2.76
C LEU A 17 -18.42 8.96 -2.33
N LEU A 18 -17.48 9.10 -1.39
CA LEU A 18 -16.93 10.40 -0.98
C LEU A 18 -16.34 11.16 -2.16
N LEU A 19 -15.54 10.50 -2.99
CA LEU A 19 -14.93 11.09 -4.18
C LEU A 19 -15.96 11.46 -5.25
N THR A 20 -16.86 10.54 -5.57
CA THR A 20 -17.86 10.72 -6.63
C THR A 20 -18.79 11.90 -6.33
N HIS A 21 -19.21 12.01 -5.07
CA HIS A 21 -20.15 13.04 -4.63
C HIS A 21 -19.47 14.29 -4.07
N ARG A 22 -18.13 14.30 -4.00
CA ARG A 22 -17.33 15.42 -3.47
C ARG A 22 -17.79 15.87 -2.08
N ILE A 23 -17.98 14.92 -1.20
CA ILE A 23 -18.41 15.14 0.19
C ILE A 23 -17.31 14.68 1.15
N GLY A 24 -17.20 15.37 2.30
CA GLY A 24 -16.18 15.09 3.31
C GLY A 24 -16.58 14.05 4.36
N GLY A 25 -17.86 13.70 4.40
CA GLY A 25 -18.41 12.72 5.33
C GLY A 25 -19.57 11.98 4.70
N LEU A 26 -19.72 10.72 5.09
CA LEU A 26 -20.73 9.82 4.55
C LEU A 26 -21.48 9.16 5.71
N PRO A 27 -22.81 9.35 5.82
CA PRO A 27 -23.60 8.64 6.82
C PRO A 27 -23.53 7.14 6.65
N VAL A 28 -23.38 6.43 7.75
CA VAL A 28 -23.37 4.95 7.78
C VAL A 28 -24.69 4.46 8.37
N VAL A 29 -25.37 3.59 7.65
CA VAL A 29 -26.68 3.07 8.05
C VAL A 29 -26.66 1.56 8.24
N ARG A 30 -27.49 1.08 9.15
CA ARG A 30 -27.82 -0.33 9.35
C ARG A 30 -29.31 -0.45 9.60
N ASP A 31 -29.97 -1.36 8.89
CA ASP A 31 -31.42 -1.60 8.96
C ASP A 31 -32.26 -0.30 8.83
N GLY A 32 -31.80 0.62 7.96
CA GLY A 32 -32.46 1.90 7.71
C GLY A 32 -32.19 2.99 8.74
N GLU A 33 -31.39 2.71 9.77
CA GLU A 33 -31.06 3.65 10.83
C GLU A 33 -29.64 4.16 10.73
N LEU A 34 -29.42 5.42 11.05
CA LEU A 34 -28.09 6.04 11.14
C LEU A 34 -27.33 5.45 12.33
N VAL A 35 -26.19 4.81 12.06
CA VAL A 35 -25.33 4.21 13.10
C VAL A 35 -23.96 4.90 13.23
N GLY A 36 -23.60 5.76 12.31
CA GLY A 36 -22.33 6.48 12.36
C GLY A 36 -22.11 7.36 11.14
N ILE A 37 -20.92 7.89 11.08
CA ILE A 37 -20.42 8.65 9.94
C ILE A 37 -18.97 8.23 9.64
N ILE A 38 -18.62 8.08 8.37
CA ILE A 38 -17.26 7.87 7.92
C ILE A 38 -16.79 9.13 7.19
N THR A 39 -15.59 9.59 7.49
CA THR A 39 -15.01 10.82 6.93
C THR A 39 -13.83 10.54 6.04
N GLU A 40 -13.36 11.56 5.31
CA GLU A 40 -12.11 11.50 4.54
C GLU A 40 -10.92 11.14 5.44
N THR A 41 -10.86 11.67 6.65
CA THR A 41 -9.82 11.35 7.63
C THR A 41 -9.85 9.88 8.03
N ASP A 42 -11.03 9.29 8.20
CA ASP A 42 -11.19 7.87 8.49
C ASP A 42 -10.67 7.00 7.33
N ILE A 43 -10.95 7.41 6.09
CA ILE A 43 -10.43 6.74 4.89
C ILE A 43 -8.90 6.80 4.83
N LEU A 44 -8.31 7.97 5.10
CA LEU A 44 -6.85 8.11 5.15
C LEU A 44 -6.23 7.23 6.23
N ALA A 45 -6.84 7.17 7.41
CA ALA A 45 -6.37 6.31 8.50
C ALA A 45 -6.46 4.82 8.10
N ALA A 46 -7.54 4.41 7.47
CA ALA A 46 -7.72 3.05 6.98
C ALA A 46 -6.69 2.71 5.88
N PHE A 47 -6.41 3.64 4.97
CA PHE A 47 -5.37 3.48 3.94
C PHE A 47 -4.00 3.22 4.57
N LEU A 48 -3.58 4.06 5.52
CA LEU A 48 -2.30 3.88 6.20
C LEU A 48 -2.21 2.53 6.91
N ALA A 49 -3.29 2.12 7.58
CA ALA A 49 -3.35 0.84 8.28
C ALA A 49 -3.25 -0.36 7.32
N VAL A 50 -4.02 -0.36 6.24
CA VAL A 50 -4.00 -1.44 5.23
C VAL A 50 -2.65 -1.54 4.54
N MET A 51 -2.02 -0.39 4.25
CA MET A 51 -0.71 -0.34 3.62
C MET A 51 0.45 -0.67 4.59
N GLY A 52 0.17 -0.84 5.88
CA GLY A 52 1.22 -1.10 6.87
C GLY A 52 2.19 0.06 7.05
N ILE A 53 1.72 1.28 6.84
CA ILE A 53 2.53 2.49 6.98
C ILE A 53 2.54 2.90 8.45
N THR A 54 3.67 2.66 9.11
CA THR A 54 3.93 3.01 10.50
C THR A 54 5.19 3.85 10.60
N GLU A 55 5.49 4.36 11.79
CA GLU A 55 6.73 5.11 12.03
C GLU A 55 8.00 4.27 11.86
N THR A 56 7.88 2.95 11.98
CA THR A 56 9.00 2.00 11.92
C THR A 56 9.10 1.25 10.60
N SER A 57 8.04 1.27 9.78
CA SER A 57 8.06 0.57 8.49
C SER A 57 8.92 1.30 7.45
N GLY A 58 9.70 0.54 6.70
CA GLY A 58 10.46 1.05 5.55
C GLY A 58 9.69 0.86 4.25
N ARG A 59 9.88 1.80 3.32
CA ARG A 59 9.37 1.75 1.96
C ARG A 59 10.48 1.29 1.02
N LEU A 60 10.23 0.23 0.28
CA LEU A 60 11.14 -0.31 -0.73
C LEU A 60 10.44 -0.35 -2.08
N GLU A 61 11.04 0.25 -3.08
CA GLU A 61 10.53 0.28 -4.44
C GLU A 61 11.46 -0.46 -5.37
N LEU A 62 10.94 -1.48 -6.04
CA LEU A 62 11.66 -2.30 -7.01
C LEU A 62 11.06 -2.13 -8.40
N VAL A 63 11.91 -1.92 -9.40
CA VAL A 63 11.48 -1.96 -10.80
C VAL A 63 11.20 -3.40 -11.20
N VAL A 64 10.08 -3.62 -11.87
CA VAL A 64 9.75 -4.93 -12.46
C VAL A 64 9.56 -4.79 -13.95
N GLU A 65 9.77 -5.87 -14.69
CA GLU A 65 9.48 -5.93 -16.11
C GLU A 65 7.97 -5.96 -16.36
N ASP A 66 7.54 -5.60 -17.56
CA ASP A 66 6.12 -5.58 -17.95
C ASP A 66 5.42 -6.93 -17.77
N ARG A 67 6.19 -8.02 -17.82
CA ARG A 67 5.74 -9.37 -17.48
C ARG A 67 6.61 -9.91 -16.36
N PRO A 68 6.27 -9.60 -15.10
CA PRO A 68 7.06 -10.07 -13.98
C PRO A 68 7.02 -11.60 -13.93
N ASP A 69 8.20 -12.22 -13.86
CA ASP A 69 8.33 -13.61 -13.56
C ASP A 69 7.82 -13.86 -12.13
N PRO A 70 6.83 -14.75 -11.91
CA PRO A 70 6.37 -15.09 -10.57
C PRO A 70 7.48 -15.59 -9.64
N GLU A 71 8.49 -16.25 -10.19
CA GLU A 71 9.64 -16.72 -9.41
C GLU A 71 10.51 -15.55 -8.92
N ALA A 72 10.72 -14.53 -9.73
CA ALA A 72 11.44 -13.32 -9.32
C ALA A 72 10.76 -12.64 -8.12
N PHE A 73 9.42 -12.57 -8.12
CA PHE A 73 8.66 -12.06 -6.98
C PHE A 73 8.87 -12.88 -5.71
N ARG A 74 8.83 -14.22 -5.84
CA ARG A 74 9.08 -15.13 -4.71
C ARG A 74 10.49 -14.99 -4.15
N GLU A 75 11.48 -14.85 -5.02
CA GLU A 75 12.88 -14.64 -4.63
C GLU A 75 13.06 -13.34 -3.82
N VAL A 76 12.44 -12.25 -4.25
CA VAL A 76 12.46 -10.99 -3.50
C VAL A 76 11.82 -11.15 -2.12
N CYS A 77 10.66 -11.79 -2.04
CA CYS A 77 9.99 -12.05 -0.77
C CYS A 77 10.85 -12.92 0.16
N ARG A 78 11.50 -13.94 -0.37
CA ARG A 78 12.43 -14.77 0.42
C ARG A 78 13.65 -13.98 0.90
N ALA A 79 14.23 -13.16 0.05
CA ALA A 79 15.36 -12.32 0.41
C ALA A 79 15.01 -11.36 1.55
N ILE A 80 13.85 -10.74 1.50
CA ILE A 80 13.35 -9.87 2.57
C ILE A 80 13.16 -10.68 3.87
N ALA A 81 12.49 -11.82 3.79
CA ALA A 81 12.24 -12.68 4.96
C ALA A 81 13.54 -13.20 5.58
N ASN A 82 14.51 -13.60 4.76
CA ASN A 82 15.82 -14.11 5.23
C ASN A 82 16.62 -13.04 5.98
N GLN A 83 16.39 -11.77 5.73
CA GLN A 83 16.99 -10.65 6.46
C GLN A 83 16.15 -10.20 7.68
N GLY A 84 15.19 -11.03 8.08
CA GLY A 84 14.32 -10.74 9.22
C GLY A 84 13.22 -9.71 8.92
N GLY A 85 12.98 -9.41 7.65
CA GLY A 85 11.92 -8.48 7.23
C GLY A 85 10.55 -9.13 7.28
N ASP A 86 9.57 -8.36 7.75
CA ASP A 86 8.15 -8.68 7.70
C ASP A 86 7.47 -7.77 6.68
N ILE A 87 6.87 -8.37 5.65
CA ILE A 87 6.22 -7.63 4.58
C ILE A 87 4.79 -7.29 5.01
N ALA A 88 4.55 -6.03 5.31
CA ALA A 88 3.23 -5.54 5.69
C ALA A 88 2.30 -5.34 4.48
N SER A 89 2.85 -4.91 3.35
CA SER A 89 2.09 -4.76 2.10
C SER A 89 3.00 -4.78 0.88
N VAL A 90 2.40 -5.13 -0.26
CA VAL A 90 3.00 -4.99 -1.59
C VAL A 90 1.97 -4.36 -2.52
N VAL A 91 2.37 -3.33 -3.24
CA VAL A 91 1.52 -2.68 -4.23
C VAL A 91 2.27 -2.63 -5.57
N ALA A 92 1.59 -3.05 -6.62
CA ALA A 92 2.06 -2.83 -7.98
C ALA A 92 1.58 -1.46 -8.47
N ALA A 93 2.51 -0.64 -8.94
CA ALA A 93 2.22 0.71 -9.41
C ALA A 93 3.02 1.02 -10.67
N ARG A 94 2.69 2.11 -11.33
CA ARG A 94 3.51 2.70 -12.37
C ARG A 94 4.14 3.97 -11.85
N ALA A 95 5.44 4.12 -12.07
CA ALA A 95 6.21 5.27 -11.64
C ALA A 95 7.07 5.80 -12.79
N ALA A 96 7.13 7.12 -12.92
CA ALA A 96 8.03 7.77 -13.86
C ALA A 96 9.45 7.73 -13.33
N HIS A 97 10.38 7.23 -14.12
CA HIS A 97 11.80 7.22 -13.82
C HIS A 97 12.60 7.52 -15.10
N GLN A 98 13.46 8.52 -15.04
CA GLN A 98 14.28 8.96 -16.16
C GLN A 98 13.48 9.20 -17.46
N GLY A 99 12.30 9.82 -17.33
CA GLY A 99 11.42 10.11 -18.47
C GLY A 99 10.64 8.91 -19.04
N GLN A 100 10.77 7.75 -18.44
CA GLN A 100 10.04 6.55 -18.81
C GLN A 100 9.11 6.10 -17.70
N GLU A 101 7.90 5.66 -18.07
CA GLU A 101 6.98 5.02 -17.15
C GLU A 101 7.41 3.56 -16.95
N ARG A 102 7.62 3.16 -15.70
CA ARG A 102 8.00 1.80 -15.33
C ARG A 102 7.01 1.20 -14.36
N LYS A 103 6.80 -0.09 -14.48
CA LYS A 103 6.07 -0.85 -13.48
C LYS A 103 6.99 -1.11 -12.29
N VAL A 104 6.49 -0.84 -11.11
CA VAL A 104 7.23 -0.98 -9.85
C VAL A 104 6.43 -1.79 -8.84
N LEU A 105 7.12 -2.48 -7.94
CA LEU A 105 6.55 -3.05 -6.72
C LEU A 105 7.00 -2.18 -5.55
N ILE A 106 6.03 -1.75 -4.76
CA ILE A 106 6.26 -0.98 -3.55
C ILE A 106 5.97 -1.88 -2.35
N PHE A 107 7.01 -2.20 -1.59
CA PHE A 107 6.93 -2.98 -0.37
C PHE A 107 6.93 -2.05 0.84
N ARG A 108 6.08 -2.33 1.81
CA ARG A 108 6.24 -1.85 3.19
C ARG A 108 6.77 -2.98 4.03
N VAL A 109 7.90 -2.73 4.69
CA VAL A 109 8.66 -3.76 5.41
C VAL A 109 9.02 -3.26 6.80
N GLU A 110 8.75 -4.09 7.79
CA GLU A 110 9.32 -3.98 9.13
C GLU A 110 10.56 -4.87 9.17
N ALA A 111 11.71 -4.31 9.50
CA ALA A 111 12.95 -5.07 9.60
C ALA A 111 13.79 -4.58 10.79
N PRO A 112 14.54 -5.48 11.45
CA PRO A 112 15.43 -5.08 12.54
C PRO A 112 16.47 -4.06 12.11
N ASP A 113 16.99 -4.19 10.89
CA ASP A 113 17.92 -3.26 10.26
C ASP A 113 17.52 -3.10 8.78
N PHE A 114 16.71 -2.09 8.52
CA PHE A 114 16.20 -1.80 7.18
C PHE A 114 17.32 -1.42 6.21
N ASP A 115 18.30 -0.65 6.66
CA ASP A 115 19.41 -0.21 5.81
C ASP A 115 20.29 -1.39 5.39
N ALA A 116 20.52 -2.34 6.29
CA ALA A 116 21.23 -3.58 5.99
C ALA A 116 20.45 -4.45 5.00
N LEU A 117 19.13 -4.54 5.14
CA LEU A 117 18.27 -5.22 4.17
C LEU A 117 18.41 -4.62 2.78
N ILE A 118 18.35 -3.30 2.65
CA ILE A 118 18.46 -2.61 1.37
C ILE A 118 19.85 -2.84 0.75
N ALA A 119 20.90 -2.74 1.56
CA ALA A 119 22.27 -3.02 1.11
C ALA A 119 22.40 -4.47 0.58
N HIS A 120 21.81 -5.44 1.27
CA HIS A 120 21.79 -6.84 0.87
C HIS A 120 21.09 -7.02 -0.49
N LEU A 121 19.92 -6.43 -0.68
CA LEU A 121 19.17 -6.51 -1.92
C LEU A 121 19.93 -5.89 -3.10
N LYS A 122 20.54 -4.74 -2.90
CA LYS A 122 21.37 -4.09 -3.92
C LYS A 122 22.59 -4.96 -4.29
N ALA A 123 23.28 -5.50 -3.29
CA ALA A 123 24.44 -6.38 -3.50
C ALA A 123 24.08 -7.68 -4.23
N ALA A 124 22.86 -8.19 -4.01
CA ALA A 124 22.34 -9.36 -4.70
C ALA A 124 21.86 -9.07 -6.13
N GLY A 125 21.88 -7.82 -6.58
CA GLY A 125 21.52 -7.43 -7.93
C GLY A 125 20.05 -7.12 -8.14
N TYR A 126 19.24 -7.02 -7.10
CA TYR A 126 17.84 -6.62 -7.22
C TYR A 126 17.73 -5.13 -7.65
N PRO A 127 16.80 -4.81 -8.58
CA PRO A 127 16.68 -3.48 -9.15
C PRO A 127 15.94 -2.51 -8.21
N VAL A 128 16.60 -2.12 -7.11
CA VAL A 128 16.07 -1.15 -6.14
C VAL A 128 16.06 0.24 -6.78
N LEU A 129 14.86 0.80 -6.95
CA LEU A 129 14.66 2.14 -7.49
C LEU A 129 14.79 3.19 -6.39
N SER A 130 14.14 2.97 -5.26
CA SER A 130 14.23 3.83 -4.09
C SER A 130 13.96 3.04 -2.81
N ALA A 131 14.50 3.53 -1.70
CA ALA A 131 14.21 3.00 -0.38
C ALA A 131 14.30 4.14 0.64
N ALA A 132 13.37 4.17 1.60
CA ALA A 132 13.30 5.16 2.66
C ALA A 132 12.58 4.61 3.90
N ARG A 133 12.94 5.12 5.06
CA ARG A 133 12.21 4.96 6.32
C ARG A 133 11.21 6.07 6.51
#